data_ae97b0b3194907316f9eee3d0d7fd30b
#
_entry.id   ae97b0b3194907316f9eee3d0d7fd30b
#
_cell.length_a   1.000
_cell.length_b   1.000
_cell.length_c   1.000
_cell.angle_alpha   90.00
_cell.angle_beta   90.00
_cell.angle_gamma   90.00
#
_symmetry.space_group_name_H-M   'P 1'
#
loop_
_entity.id
_entity.type
_entity.pdbx_description
1 polymer ?
#
loop_
_entity_poly.entity_id
_entity_poly.type
_entity_poly.pdbx_seq_one_letter_code
_entity_poly.pdbx_strand_id
1 'polypeptide(L)'
;MMHDHNKGGFSLIETMIAMFIMVFALISLAQLMALAIVVNKNQGRDATKATGFAHDKMEELTGLAFTDTLSNLTKDPGANGQYPQNGLGLTASVVNTLPPAAPVANYSDTLDQFGARTTIPGSIAFTRQWQITNVNAMKQIAVAVTSNKSFRSGNGALPVTVSVTLKTQ
;
A
#
# COMPACT_ATOMS: atom_id res chain seq x y z
N MET A 1 49.39 -47.05 30.66
CA MET A 1 48.06 -47.43 30.16
C MET A 1 47.66 -46.45 29.06
N MET A 2 47.86 -46.83 27.81
CA MET A 2 47.42 -46.02 26.65
C MET A 2 45.93 -46.29 26.41
N HIS A 3 45.13 -45.24 26.46
CA HIS A 3 43.71 -45.28 26.07
C HIS A 3 43.67 -45.24 24.57
N ASP A 4 43.33 -46.39 23.98
CA ASP A 4 43.10 -46.50 22.54
C ASP A 4 41.79 -45.77 22.20
N HIS A 5 41.88 -44.63 21.56
CA HIS A 5 40.73 -43.88 21.04
C HIS A 5 40.20 -44.64 19.83
N ASN A 6 39.09 -45.34 20.02
CA ASN A 6 38.35 -46.04 19.00
C ASN A 6 37.92 -45.04 17.92
N LYS A 7 38.64 -44.97 16.80
CA LYS A 7 38.32 -44.17 15.63
C LYS A 7 37.22 -44.90 14.84
N GLY A 8 35.98 -44.77 15.31
CA GLY A 8 34.81 -45.26 14.56
C GLY A 8 34.68 -44.43 13.27
N GLY A 9 34.87 -45.07 12.12
CA GLY A 9 34.57 -44.48 10.83
C GLY A 9 33.05 -44.39 10.60
N PHE A 10 32.58 -43.37 9.85
CA PHE A 10 31.18 -43.25 9.48
C PHE A 10 30.74 -44.46 8.65
N SER A 11 29.55 -44.99 8.97
CA SER A 11 28.93 -46.05 8.21
C SER A 11 28.43 -45.53 6.87
N LEU A 12 28.51 -46.33 5.81
CA LEU A 12 28.00 -45.97 4.46
C LEU A 12 26.51 -45.58 4.50
N ILE A 13 25.74 -46.23 5.37
CA ILE A 13 24.31 -45.91 5.55
C ILE A 13 24.12 -44.52 6.17
N GLU A 14 24.95 -44.12 7.11
CA GLU A 14 24.88 -42.81 7.77
C GLU A 14 25.19 -41.67 6.80
N THR A 15 26.19 -41.85 5.92
CA THR A 15 26.48 -40.88 4.85
C THR A 15 25.34 -40.77 3.84
N MET A 16 24.69 -41.86 3.50
CA MET A 16 23.49 -41.83 2.62
C MET A 16 22.35 -41.07 3.28
N ILE A 17 22.05 -41.35 4.54
CA ILE A 17 20.98 -40.65 5.28
C ILE A 17 21.30 -39.16 5.38
N ALA A 18 22.54 -38.81 5.73
CA ALA A 18 22.98 -37.41 5.81
C ALA A 18 22.83 -36.66 4.46
N MET A 19 23.17 -37.30 3.33
CA MET A 19 22.96 -36.76 1.99
C MET A 19 21.47 -36.52 1.69
N PHE A 20 20.59 -37.46 2.00
CA PHE A 20 19.15 -37.29 1.82
C PHE A 20 18.62 -36.08 2.61
N ILE A 21 18.95 -36.00 3.90
CA ILE A 21 18.53 -34.87 4.74
C ILE A 21 19.06 -33.56 4.18
N MET A 22 20.30 -33.49 3.72
CA MET A 22 20.90 -32.31 3.14
C MET A 22 20.17 -31.86 1.86
N VAL A 23 19.84 -32.78 0.95
CA VAL A 23 19.11 -32.49 -0.27
C VAL A 23 17.72 -31.95 0.02
N PHE A 24 16.97 -32.56 0.93
CA PHE A 24 15.66 -32.04 1.35
C PHE A 24 15.74 -30.68 2.00
N ALA A 25 16.74 -30.42 2.84
CA ALA A 25 16.96 -29.11 3.45
C ALA A 25 17.25 -28.04 2.39
N LEU A 26 18.07 -28.31 1.38
CA LEU A 26 18.39 -27.38 0.29
C LEU A 26 17.16 -27.09 -0.57
N ILE A 27 16.36 -28.08 -0.92
CA ILE A 27 15.11 -27.90 -1.69
C ILE A 27 14.14 -27.03 -0.91
N SER A 28 13.95 -27.28 0.38
CA SER A 28 13.06 -26.49 1.25
C SER A 28 13.52 -25.03 1.33
N LEU A 29 14.81 -24.79 1.47
CA LEU A 29 15.37 -23.44 1.51
C LEU A 29 15.17 -22.70 0.19
N ALA A 30 15.36 -23.38 -0.95
CA ALA A 30 15.16 -22.80 -2.27
C ALA A 30 13.69 -22.37 -2.48
N GLN A 31 12.71 -23.17 -2.02
CA GLN A 31 11.29 -22.82 -2.08
C GLN A 31 10.95 -21.58 -1.23
N LEU A 32 11.51 -21.49 -0.02
CA LEU A 32 11.32 -20.31 0.84
C LEU A 32 11.91 -19.04 0.21
N MET A 33 13.08 -19.13 -0.39
CA MET A 33 13.68 -17.99 -1.11
C MET A 33 12.83 -17.55 -2.30
N ALA A 34 12.32 -18.49 -3.10
CA ALA A 34 11.44 -18.17 -4.23
C ALA A 34 10.16 -17.45 -3.76
N LEU A 35 9.53 -17.94 -2.69
CA LEU A 35 8.35 -17.30 -2.11
C LEU A 35 8.66 -15.88 -1.60
N ALA A 36 9.78 -15.71 -0.88
CA ALA A 36 10.20 -14.40 -0.37
C ALA A 36 10.41 -13.37 -1.49
N ILE A 37 11.01 -13.77 -2.62
CA ILE A 37 11.23 -12.91 -3.77
C ILE A 37 9.89 -12.46 -4.38
N VAL A 38 8.94 -13.38 -4.56
CA VAL A 38 7.61 -13.07 -5.12
C VAL A 38 6.85 -12.09 -4.20
N VAL A 39 6.85 -12.33 -2.90
CA VAL A 39 6.17 -11.47 -1.92
C VAL A 39 6.80 -10.06 -1.92
N ASN A 40 8.12 -9.95 -1.86
CA ASN A 40 8.81 -8.66 -1.85
C ASN A 40 8.58 -7.88 -3.15
N LYS A 41 8.62 -8.56 -4.31
CA LYS A 41 8.36 -7.91 -5.60
C LYS A 41 6.94 -7.34 -5.69
N ASN A 42 5.95 -8.07 -5.22
CA ASN A 42 4.57 -7.60 -5.23
C ASN A 42 4.36 -6.42 -4.28
N GLN A 43 4.91 -6.49 -3.06
CA GLN A 43 4.84 -5.39 -2.10
C GLN A 43 5.53 -4.12 -2.60
N GLY A 44 6.72 -4.24 -3.19
CA GLY A 44 7.44 -3.11 -3.76
C GLY A 44 6.68 -2.44 -4.91
N ARG A 45 6.06 -3.23 -5.78
CA ARG A 45 5.25 -2.74 -6.88
C ARG A 45 3.99 -2.00 -6.39
N ASP A 46 3.31 -2.55 -5.39
CA ASP A 46 2.11 -1.92 -4.83
C ASP A 46 2.46 -0.63 -4.08
N ALA A 47 3.57 -0.59 -3.34
CA ALA A 47 4.05 0.61 -2.69
C ALA A 47 4.40 1.73 -3.70
N THR A 48 5.08 1.38 -4.81
CA THR A 48 5.41 2.34 -5.87
C THR A 48 4.15 2.92 -6.51
N LYS A 49 3.16 2.08 -6.82
CA LYS A 49 1.87 2.54 -7.35
C LYS A 49 1.13 3.43 -6.37
N ALA A 50 1.06 3.03 -5.09
CA ALA A 50 0.40 3.81 -4.05
C ALA A 50 1.04 5.20 -3.91
N THR A 51 2.37 5.30 -3.99
CA THR A 51 3.08 6.58 -3.98
C THR A 51 2.71 7.43 -5.19
N GLY A 52 2.68 6.87 -6.39
CA GLY A 52 2.23 7.58 -7.59
C GLY A 52 0.80 8.13 -7.43
N PHE A 53 -0.14 7.29 -7.01
CA PHE A 53 -1.53 7.71 -6.81
C PHE A 53 -1.72 8.76 -5.70
N ALA A 54 -0.84 8.75 -4.68
CA ALA A 54 -0.83 9.79 -3.66
C ALA A 54 -0.34 11.12 -4.24
N HIS A 55 0.71 11.10 -5.08
CA HIS A 55 1.20 12.28 -5.76
C HIS A 55 0.17 12.88 -6.72
N ASP A 56 -0.46 12.06 -7.55
CA ASP A 56 -1.50 12.51 -8.48
C ASP A 56 -2.62 13.25 -7.73
N LYS A 57 -3.07 12.72 -6.59
CA LYS A 57 -4.09 13.38 -5.79
C LYS A 57 -3.59 14.65 -5.11
N MET A 58 -2.35 14.64 -4.68
CA MET A 58 -1.73 15.82 -4.10
C MET A 58 -1.64 16.97 -5.12
N GLU A 59 -1.25 16.68 -6.36
CA GLU A 59 -1.21 17.66 -7.44
C GLU A 59 -2.61 18.21 -7.77
N GLU A 60 -3.60 17.35 -7.84
CA GLU A 60 -5.00 17.78 -8.02
C GLU A 60 -5.42 18.77 -6.93
N LEU A 61 -5.19 18.45 -5.66
CA LEU A 61 -5.58 19.30 -4.53
C LEU A 61 -4.78 20.60 -4.46
N THR A 62 -3.48 20.55 -4.73
CA THR A 62 -2.64 21.75 -4.74
C THR A 62 -2.92 22.67 -5.92
N GLY A 63 -3.42 22.13 -7.03
CA GLY A 63 -3.85 22.88 -8.20
C GLY A 63 -5.12 23.72 -8.00
N LEU A 64 -5.92 23.43 -6.97
CA LEU A 64 -7.12 24.23 -6.66
C LEU A 64 -6.76 25.60 -6.10
N ALA A 65 -7.63 26.59 -6.32
CA ALA A 65 -7.52 27.87 -5.64
C ALA A 65 -7.61 27.69 -4.11
N PHE A 66 -6.89 28.49 -3.35
CA PHE A 66 -6.86 28.37 -1.87
C PHE A 66 -8.26 28.51 -1.25
N THR A 67 -9.11 29.35 -1.85
CA THR A 67 -10.48 29.60 -1.41
C THR A 67 -11.51 28.67 -2.02
N ASP A 68 -11.09 27.71 -2.85
CA ASP A 68 -12.00 26.77 -3.48
C ASP A 68 -12.60 25.83 -2.43
N THR A 69 -13.91 25.88 -2.28
CA THR A 69 -14.68 25.05 -1.35
C THR A 69 -15.71 24.18 -2.05
N LEU A 70 -15.78 24.23 -3.37
CA LEU A 70 -16.87 23.62 -4.16
C LEU A 70 -16.38 22.60 -5.19
N SER A 71 -15.11 22.63 -5.59
CA SER A 71 -14.63 21.73 -6.64
C SER A 71 -14.58 20.30 -6.16
N ASN A 72 -15.26 19.44 -6.87
CA ASN A 72 -15.12 18.00 -6.68
C ASN A 72 -14.02 17.49 -7.61
N LEU A 73 -12.83 17.24 -7.06
CA LEU A 73 -11.74 16.62 -7.79
C LEU A 73 -11.88 15.10 -7.92
N THR A 74 -12.99 14.57 -7.45
CA THR A 74 -13.33 13.22 -7.83
C THR A 74 -13.78 13.27 -9.29
N LYS A 75 -12.81 13.08 -10.21
CA LYS A 75 -13.07 12.86 -11.63
C LYS A 75 -13.85 11.55 -11.80
N ASP A 76 -15.13 11.56 -11.45
CA ASP A 76 -16.05 10.57 -11.94
C ASP A 76 -16.61 11.15 -13.24
N PRO A 77 -16.26 10.63 -14.41
CA PRO A 77 -17.01 10.92 -15.59
C PRO A 77 -18.37 10.26 -15.39
N GLY A 78 -19.27 10.96 -14.68
CA GLY A 78 -20.67 10.61 -14.66
C GLY A 78 -21.11 10.37 -16.10
N ALA A 79 -22.22 9.67 -16.32
CA ALA A 79 -22.72 9.24 -17.62
C ALA A 79 -22.73 10.31 -18.73
N ASN A 80 -22.45 11.56 -18.41
CA ASN A 80 -22.43 12.72 -19.33
C ASN A 80 -21.07 13.44 -19.38
N GLY A 81 -19.99 12.90 -18.83
CA GLY A 81 -18.65 13.53 -18.87
C GLY A 81 -18.54 14.85 -18.09
N GLN A 82 -19.56 15.26 -17.37
CA GLN A 82 -19.51 16.40 -16.47
C GLN A 82 -19.03 15.97 -15.08
N TYR A 83 -18.01 16.65 -14.57
CA TYR A 83 -17.56 16.48 -13.18
C TYR A 83 -18.69 16.96 -12.26
N PRO A 84 -19.13 16.14 -11.27
CA PRO A 84 -20.07 16.64 -10.28
C PRO A 84 -19.44 17.82 -9.55
N GLN A 85 -20.10 18.97 -9.63
CA GLN A 85 -19.64 20.23 -9.03
C GLN A 85 -19.88 20.31 -7.50
N ASN A 86 -20.32 19.21 -6.89
CA ASN A 86 -20.72 19.17 -5.49
C ASN A 86 -19.60 18.58 -4.60
N GLY A 87 -18.38 19.04 -4.79
CA GLY A 87 -17.27 18.65 -3.92
C GLY A 87 -17.09 19.60 -2.76
N LEU A 88 -16.15 19.27 -1.90
CA LEU A 88 -15.76 20.12 -0.78
C LEU A 88 -14.47 20.92 -1.07
N GLY A 89 -13.89 20.81 -2.28
CA GLY A 89 -12.68 21.52 -2.66
C GLY A 89 -11.57 21.41 -1.61
N LEU A 90 -11.05 22.54 -1.18
CA LEU A 90 -10.11 22.66 -0.08
C LEU A 90 -10.79 23.00 1.27
N THR A 91 -12.03 22.60 1.46
CA THR A 91 -12.69 22.70 2.78
C THR A 91 -11.98 21.80 3.78
N ALA A 92 -11.72 22.31 4.98
CA ALA A 92 -11.10 21.52 6.04
C ALA A 92 -12.01 20.37 6.46
N SER A 93 -11.44 19.19 6.65
CA SER A 93 -12.17 18.03 7.16
C SER A 93 -12.45 18.19 8.65
N VAL A 94 -13.70 17.92 9.05
CA VAL A 94 -14.16 18.07 10.45
C VAL A 94 -13.72 16.90 11.32
N VAL A 95 -13.39 15.76 10.69
CA VAL A 95 -12.99 14.52 11.35
C VAL A 95 -11.67 14.01 10.75
N ASN A 96 -11.00 13.12 11.47
CA ASN A 96 -9.86 12.43 10.88
C ASN A 96 -10.33 11.54 9.73
N THR A 97 -9.82 11.83 8.54
CA THR A 97 -10.17 11.11 7.31
C THR A 97 -9.06 10.18 6.83
N LEU A 98 -7.89 10.20 7.49
CA LEU A 98 -6.75 9.35 7.12
C LEU A 98 -6.81 7.98 7.83
N PRO A 99 -6.23 6.93 7.24
CA PRO A 99 -6.10 5.64 7.89
C PRO A 99 -5.46 5.75 9.29
N PRO A 100 -5.89 4.98 10.27
CA PRO A 100 -6.80 3.82 10.20
C PRO A 100 -8.29 4.17 10.21
N ALA A 101 -8.68 5.45 10.11
CA ALA A 101 -10.08 5.82 10.04
C ALA A 101 -10.75 5.24 8.78
N ALA A 102 -12.05 4.97 8.88
CA ALA A 102 -12.84 4.53 7.74
C ALA A 102 -12.89 5.63 6.65
N PRO A 103 -12.99 5.26 5.36
CA PRO A 103 -13.13 6.22 4.29
C PRO A 103 -14.37 7.12 4.47
N VAL A 104 -14.16 8.42 4.38
CA VAL A 104 -15.21 9.44 4.53
C VAL A 104 -15.60 9.98 3.14
N ALA A 105 -16.88 10.10 2.89
CA ALA A 105 -17.40 10.67 1.64
C ALA A 105 -16.78 12.05 1.37
N ASN A 106 -16.45 12.35 0.12
CA ASN A 106 -15.78 13.56 -0.35
C ASN A 106 -14.31 13.73 0.08
N TYR A 107 -13.79 12.84 0.95
CA TYR A 107 -12.38 12.78 1.36
C TYR A 107 -11.77 11.41 1.06
N SER A 108 -12.42 10.61 0.25
CA SER A 108 -11.91 9.29 -0.17
C SER A 108 -12.41 8.91 -1.56
N ASP A 109 -11.62 8.10 -2.25
CA ASP A 109 -12.00 7.41 -3.47
C ASP A 109 -11.33 6.04 -3.55
N THR A 110 -11.80 5.21 -4.48
CA THR A 110 -11.28 3.88 -4.73
C THR A 110 -10.77 3.75 -6.15
N LEU A 111 -9.63 3.10 -6.31
CA LEU A 111 -8.92 2.96 -7.58
C LEU A 111 -8.75 1.49 -7.93
N ASP A 112 -8.74 1.18 -9.20
CA ASP A 112 -8.33 -0.11 -9.72
C ASP A 112 -6.79 -0.25 -9.75
N GLN A 113 -6.30 -1.37 -10.27
CA GLN A 113 -4.86 -1.64 -10.36
C GLN A 113 -4.11 -0.70 -11.33
N PHE A 114 -4.82 0.04 -12.17
CA PHE A 114 -4.26 0.97 -13.16
C PHE A 114 -4.38 2.43 -12.72
N GLY A 115 -5.06 2.69 -11.60
CA GLY A 115 -5.30 4.04 -11.08
C GLY A 115 -6.61 4.66 -11.58
N ALA A 116 -7.41 3.91 -12.35
CA ALA A 116 -8.72 4.38 -12.73
C ALA A 116 -9.69 4.25 -11.55
N ARG A 117 -10.57 5.24 -11.39
CA ARG A 117 -11.57 5.22 -10.33
C ARG A 117 -12.60 4.13 -10.59
N THR A 118 -12.92 3.39 -9.55
CA THR A 118 -13.89 2.31 -9.62
C THR A 118 -14.67 2.20 -8.31
N THR A 119 -15.95 1.92 -8.42
CA THR A 119 -16.82 1.58 -7.29
C THR A 119 -17.18 0.09 -7.29
N ILE A 120 -16.68 -0.69 -8.26
CA ILE A 120 -16.94 -2.11 -8.38
C ILE A 120 -16.11 -2.87 -7.34
N PRO A 121 -16.70 -3.53 -6.33
CA PRO A 121 -15.96 -4.11 -5.20
C PRO A 121 -14.82 -5.05 -5.60
N GLY A 122 -15.02 -5.87 -6.62
CA GLY A 122 -14.00 -6.83 -7.10
C GLY A 122 -12.82 -6.19 -7.84
N SER A 123 -12.97 -4.96 -8.32
CA SER A 123 -11.96 -4.22 -9.08
C SER A 123 -11.15 -3.27 -8.21
N ILE A 124 -11.59 -2.99 -6.98
CA ILE A 124 -10.90 -2.08 -6.07
C ILE A 124 -9.56 -2.69 -5.66
N ALA A 125 -8.47 -2.03 -6.07
CA ALA A 125 -7.11 -2.39 -5.72
C ALA A 125 -6.50 -1.47 -4.66
N PHE A 126 -6.88 -0.19 -4.66
CA PHE A 126 -6.40 0.81 -3.72
C PHE A 126 -7.55 1.65 -3.19
N THR A 127 -7.43 2.10 -1.94
CA THR A 127 -8.28 3.11 -1.33
C THR A 127 -7.42 4.33 -1.04
N ARG A 128 -7.83 5.49 -1.56
CA ARG A 128 -7.15 6.76 -1.37
C ARG A 128 -7.99 7.65 -0.47
N GLN A 129 -7.37 8.21 0.55
CA GLN A 129 -8.02 9.09 1.53
C GLN A 129 -7.19 10.37 1.65
N TRP A 130 -7.84 11.51 1.84
CA TRP A 130 -7.13 12.77 2.05
C TRP A 130 -7.76 13.57 3.17
N GLN A 131 -6.94 14.39 3.77
CA GLN A 131 -7.33 15.28 4.85
C GLN A 131 -6.84 16.69 4.57
N ILE A 132 -7.69 17.66 4.79
CA ILE A 132 -7.36 19.06 4.70
C ILE A 132 -7.53 19.68 6.08
N THR A 133 -6.48 20.32 6.58
CA THR A 133 -6.47 20.93 7.91
C THR A 133 -6.02 22.38 7.78
N ASN A 134 -6.75 23.30 8.43
CA ASN A 134 -6.30 24.69 8.53
C ASN A 134 -5.20 24.82 9.59
N VAL A 135 -4.05 25.34 9.20
CA VAL A 135 -2.91 25.59 10.08
C VAL A 135 -2.53 27.07 9.94
N ASN A 136 -2.98 27.89 10.86
CA ASN A 136 -2.85 29.35 10.78
C ASN A 136 -3.44 29.90 9.45
N ALA A 137 -2.66 30.62 8.66
CA ALA A 137 -3.05 31.15 7.34
C ALA A 137 -2.78 30.15 6.19
N MET A 138 -2.45 28.89 6.48
CA MET A 138 -2.13 27.86 5.50
C MET A 138 -3.11 26.72 5.57
N LYS A 139 -3.17 25.93 4.50
CA LYS A 139 -3.88 24.64 4.48
C LYS A 139 -2.86 23.52 4.37
N GLN A 140 -2.92 22.59 5.31
CA GLN A 140 -2.18 21.35 5.25
C GLN A 140 -3.04 20.32 4.51
N ILE A 141 -2.46 19.72 3.48
CA ILE A 141 -3.08 18.65 2.70
C ILE A 141 -2.28 17.38 2.94
N ALA A 142 -2.93 16.34 3.41
CA ALA A 142 -2.35 15.04 3.58
C ALA A 142 -3.13 14.01 2.75
N VAL A 143 -2.43 13.17 1.99
CA VAL A 143 -3.02 12.11 1.17
C VAL A 143 -2.43 10.79 1.57
N ALA A 144 -3.28 9.81 1.84
CA ALA A 144 -2.90 8.45 2.16
C ALA A 144 -3.49 7.47 1.15
N VAL A 145 -2.71 6.49 0.72
CA VAL A 145 -3.16 5.43 -0.18
C VAL A 145 -2.88 4.07 0.45
N THR A 146 -3.92 3.25 0.54
CA THR A 146 -3.86 1.90 1.10
C THR A 146 -4.12 0.88 0.00
N SER A 147 -3.27 -0.14 -0.13
CA SER A 147 -3.50 -1.27 -1.03
C SER A 147 -4.50 -2.25 -0.42
N ASN A 148 -5.59 -2.54 -1.14
CA ASN A 148 -6.61 -3.50 -0.71
C ASN A 148 -6.31 -4.94 -1.16
N LYS A 149 -5.34 -5.14 -2.07
CA LYS A 149 -4.91 -6.44 -2.58
C LYS A 149 -3.63 -6.95 -1.89
N SER A 150 -3.46 -6.64 -0.63
CA SER A 150 -2.33 -7.14 0.13
C SER A 150 -2.43 -8.68 0.24
N PHE A 151 -1.39 -9.40 -0.17
CA PHE A 151 -1.19 -10.85 0.02
C PHE A 151 -1.03 -11.24 1.49
N ARG A 152 -1.63 -10.50 2.38
CA ARG A 152 -1.43 -10.67 3.81
C ARG A 152 -2.57 -11.47 4.43
N SER A 153 -2.35 -12.75 4.52
CA SER A 153 -3.02 -13.61 5.50
C SER A 153 -2.48 -13.24 6.89
N GLY A 154 -3.15 -12.33 7.59
CA GLY A 154 -2.79 -11.96 8.97
C GLY A 154 -3.08 -10.50 9.29
N ASN A 155 -3.39 -10.22 10.56
CA ASN A 155 -3.77 -8.92 11.15
C ASN A 155 -2.68 -7.81 11.11
N GLY A 156 -1.88 -7.74 10.07
CA GLY A 156 -0.89 -6.68 9.95
C GLY A 156 -1.41 -5.47 9.20
N ALA A 157 -1.05 -4.28 9.69
CA ALA A 157 -1.38 -3.02 9.04
C ALA A 157 -1.04 -3.05 7.54
N LEU A 158 -1.99 -2.62 6.71
CA LEU A 158 -1.78 -2.46 5.28
C LEU A 158 -0.71 -1.40 5.05
N PRO A 159 0.18 -1.56 4.05
CA PRO A 159 1.11 -0.52 3.72
C PRO A 159 0.34 0.74 3.32
N VAL A 160 0.56 1.82 4.03
CA VAL A 160 -0.04 3.13 3.78
C VAL A 160 1.07 4.06 3.33
N THR A 161 0.90 4.65 2.16
CA THR A 161 1.75 5.74 1.70
C THR A 161 1.07 7.05 2.08
N VAL A 162 1.77 7.92 2.80
CA VAL A 162 1.28 9.24 3.19
C VAL A 162 2.16 10.29 2.55
N SER A 163 1.54 11.24 1.84
CA SER A 163 2.17 12.45 1.33
C SER A 163 1.54 13.68 1.99
N VAL A 164 2.35 14.64 2.41
CA VAL A 164 1.89 15.85 3.08
C VAL A 164 2.50 17.07 2.43
N THR A 165 1.69 18.08 2.17
CA THR A 165 2.15 19.39 1.69
C THR A 165 1.44 20.53 2.40
N LEU A 166 2.03 21.73 2.33
CA LEU A 166 1.44 22.96 2.83
C LEU A 166 1.12 23.88 1.65
N LYS A 167 -0.10 24.38 1.61
CA LYS A 167 -0.57 25.35 0.64
C LYS A 167 -0.73 26.70 1.31
N THR A 168 -0.03 27.70 0.78
CA THR A 168 -0.18 29.10 1.17
C THR A 168 -1.18 29.82 0.29
N GLN A 169 -1.68 30.94 0.74
CA GLN A 169 -2.59 31.82 0.00
C GLN A 169 -1.88 32.47 -1.18
#